data_feb7797c958b6f12cd5eefb4a76e88b7
#
_entry.id   feb7797c958b6f12cd5eefb4a76e88b7
#
_cell.length_a   1.000
_cell.length_b   1.000
_cell.length_c   1.000
_cell.angle_alpha   90.00
_cell.angle_beta   90.00
_cell.angle_gamma   90.00
#
_symmetry.space_group_name_H-M   'P 1'
#
loop_
_entity.id
_entity.type
_entity.pdbx_description
1 polymer ?
#
loop_
_entity_poly.entity_id
_entity_poly.type
_entity_poly.pdbx_seq_one_letter_code
_entity_poly.pdbx_strand_id
1 'polypeptide(L)'
;MRAVLAAICLWAAMALGALADDLSALARLRADDSRIAAAEGGGLAIELAISQPVPWRVRLLDQPPRLVLDVREVDWTGIETLALPAAVRAVRAGVFRAGWSRLVLELAGPQAVTLSEMATTGDT
;
A
#
# COMPACT_ATOMS: atom_id res chain seq x y z
N MET A 1 1.21 -15.59 45.67
CA MET A 1 0.35 -14.42 45.39
C MET A 1 1.08 -13.36 44.55
N ARG A 2 2.26 -12.93 44.98
CA ARG A 2 2.99 -11.90 44.23
C ARG A 2 3.38 -12.33 42.80
N ALA A 3 3.78 -13.58 42.63
CA ALA A 3 4.17 -14.10 41.34
C ALA A 3 2.96 -14.18 40.38
N VAL A 4 1.80 -14.51 40.91
CA VAL A 4 0.58 -14.59 40.12
C VAL A 4 0.14 -13.21 39.66
N LEU A 5 0.20 -12.22 40.55
CA LEU A 5 -0.15 -10.84 40.23
C LEU A 5 0.79 -10.26 39.17
N ALA A 6 2.08 -10.52 39.29
CA ALA A 6 3.05 -10.07 38.32
C ALA A 6 2.79 -10.69 36.95
N ALA A 7 2.47 -11.97 36.88
CA ALA A 7 2.15 -12.65 35.64
C ALA A 7 0.90 -12.07 34.97
N ILE A 8 -0.14 -11.79 35.77
CA ILE A 8 -1.36 -11.19 35.25
C ILE A 8 -1.11 -9.79 34.70
N CYS A 9 -0.35 -8.98 35.42
CA CYS A 9 -0.01 -7.63 34.95
C CYS A 9 0.79 -7.67 33.64
N LEU A 10 1.73 -8.59 33.53
CA LEU A 10 2.54 -8.73 32.32
C LEU A 10 1.67 -9.13 31.13
N TRP A 11 0.74 -10.05 31.36
CA TRP A 11 -0.15 -10.50 30.30
C TRP A 11 -1.09 -9.38 29.83
N ALA A 12 -1.61 -8.59 30.77
CA ALA A 12 -2.44 -7.45 30.44
C ALA A 12 -1.68 -6.38 29.65
N ALA A 13 -0.41 -6.15 30.00
CA ALA A 13 0.41 -5.19 29.26
C ALA A 13 0.63 -5.63 27.81
N MET A 14 0.85 -6.92 27.58
CA MET A 14 1.00 -7.44 26.23
C MET A 14 -0.29 -7.30 25.42
N ALA A 15 -1.44 -7.57 26.03
CA ALA A 15 -2.73 -7.42 25.37
C ALA A 15 -3.00 -5.96 24.99
N LEU A 16 -2.67 -5.02 25.87
CA LEU A 16 -2.84 -3.60 25.61
C LEU A 16 -1.92 -3.13 24.49
N GLY A 17 -0.70 -3.64 24.43
CA GLY A 17 0.23 -3.33 23.36
C GLY A 17 -0.28 -3.78 21.99
N ALA A 18 -0.81 -5.00 21.91
CA ALA A 18 -1.38 -5.52 20.67
C ALA A 18 -2.58 -4.69 20.21
N LEU A 19 -3.46 -4.31 21.12
CA LEU A 19 -4.61 -3.46 20.80
C LEU A 19 -4.18 -2.07 20.33
N ALA A 20 -3.19 -1.48 20.96
CA ALA A 20 -2.69 -0.18 20.58
C ALA A 20 -2.09 -0.23 19.17
N ASP A 21 -1.36 -1.28 18.83
CA ASP A 21 -0.80 -1.47 17.50
C ASP A 21 -1.91 -1.58 16.46
N ASP A 22 -2.95 -2.37 16.73
CA ASP A 22 -4.08 -2.51 15.81
C ASP A 22 -4.81 -1.19 15.59
N LEU A 23 -4.99 -0.41 16.64
CA LEU A 23 -5.70 0.87 16.56
C LEU A 23 -4.88 1.97 15.90
N SER A 24 -3.58 1.95 16.09
CA SER A 24 -2.68 2.98 15.57
C SER A 24 -1.95 2.56 14.31
N ALA A 25 -2.00 1.28 13.95
CA ALA A 25 -1.27 0.78 12.81
C ALA A 25 -1.83 1.32 11.50
N LEU A 26 -0.96 1.91 10.72
CA LEU A 26 -1.29 2.28 9.36
C LEU A 26 -1.31 1.04 8.49
N ALA A 27 -2.10 1.09 7.43
CA ALA A 27 -1.96 0.12 6.35
C ALA A 27 -0.52 0.20 5.81
N ARG A 28 0.03 -0.92 5.43
CA ARG A 28 1.42 -1.00 4.98
C ARG A 28 1.51 -1.73 3.66
N LEU A 29 2.38 -1.24 2.79
CA LEU A 29 2.74 -1.96 1.58
C LEU A 29 3.56 -3.19 1.95
N ARG A 30 3.21 -4.32 1.35
CA ARG A 30 4.01 -5.54 1.39
C ARG A 30 4.77 -5.62 0.08
N ALA A 31 5.95 -5.02 0.04
CA ALA A 31 6.71 -4.88 -1.19
C ALA A 31 7.07 -6.24 -1.80
N ASP A 32 7.36 -7.24 -0.97
CA ASP A 32 7.71 -8.57 -1.46
C ASP A 32 6.58 -9.26 -2.21
N ASP A 33 5.34 -8.88 -1.94
CA ASP A 33 4.14 -9.43 -2.58
C ASP A 33 3.55 -8.49 -3.62
N SER A 34 4.24 -7.40 -3.90
CA SER A 34 3.79 -6.37 -4.83
C SER A 34 4.65 -6.36 -6.07
N ARG A 35 4.08 -5.92 -7.20
CA ARG A 35 4.87 -5.80 -8.43
C ARG A 35 4.25 -4.79 -9.37
N ILE A 36 5.11 -4.22 -10.20
CA ILE A 36 4.75 -3.39 -11.33
C ILE A 36 5.43 -4.03 -12.54
N ALA A 37 4.66 -4.52 -13.49
CA ALA A 37 5.21 -5.30 -14.58
C ALA A 37 4.48 -5.01 -15.89
N ALA A 38 5.15 -5.32 -16.99
CA ALA A 38 4.50 -5.30 -18.29
C ALA A 38 3.45 -6.42 -18.33
N ALA A 39 2.26 -6.08 -18.80
CA ALA A 39 1.20 -7.06 -19.01
C ALA A 39 1.27 -7.60 -20.43
N GLU A 40 0.61 -8.73 -20.66
CA GLU A 40 0.45 -9.25 -22.00
C GLU A 40 -0.28 -8.24 -22.86
N GLY A 41 0.13 -8.10 -24.11
CA GLY A 41 -0.49 -7.16 -25.03
C GLY A 41 0.01 -5.72 -24.91
N GLY A 42 1.06 -5.47 -24.14
CA GLY A 42 1.72 -4.17 -24.10
C GLY A 42 1.24 -3.22 -23.00
N GLY A 43 0.36 -3.67 -22.14
CA GLY A 43 -0.11 -2.85 -21.02
C GLY A 43 0.76 -2.97 -19.77
N LEU A 44 0.26 -2.42 -18.69
CA LEU A 44 0.88 -2.47 -17.37
C LEU A 44 -0.02 -3.22 -16.39
N ALA A 45 0.60 -4.05 -15.58
CA ALA A 45 -0.04 -4.67 -14.43
C ALA A 45 0.59 -4.11 -13.17
N ILE A 46 -0.21 -3.52 -12.31
CA ILE A 46 0.22 -2.97 -11.03
C ILE A 46 -0.51 -3.75 -9.96
N GLU A 47 0.22 -4.52 -9.19
CA GLU A 47 -0.32 -5.32 -8.10
C GLU A 47 0.32 -4.88 -6.81
N LEU A 48 -0.48 -4.30 -5.93
CA LEU A 48 -0.01 -3.80 -4.65
C LEU A 48 -0.68 -4.60 -3.54
N ALA A 49 0.13 -5.27 -2.74
CA ALA A 49 -0.34 -5.98 -1.55
C ALA A 49 -0.29 -5.00 -0.38
N ILE A 50 -1.44 -4.70 0.18
CA ILE A 50 -1.58 -3.79 1.31
C ILE A 50 -2.05 -4.60 2.51
N SER A 51 -1.53 -4.28 3.69
CA SER A 51 -1.77 -5.07 4.90
C SER A 51 -3.22 -5.14 5.35
N GLN A 52 -4.06 -4.23 4.87
CA GLN A 52 -5.48 -4.20 5.18
C GLN A 52 -6.22 -3.45 4.08
N PRO A 53 -7.53 -3.71 3.89
CA PRO A 53 -8.31 -2.97 2.91
C PRO A 53 -8.35 -1.49 3.25
N VAL A 54 -8.23 -0.65 2.23
CA VAL A 54 -8.28 0.81 2.37
C VAL A 54 -9.12 1.40 1.24
N PRO A 55 -9.83 2.50 1.48
CA PRO A 55 -10.46 3.24 0.39
C PRO A 55 -9.42 3.75 -0.60
N TRP A 56 -9.73 3.70 -1.86
CA TRP A 56 -8.77 4.06 -2.91
C TRP A 56 -9.47 4.65 -4.13
N ARG A 57 -8.67 5.39 -4.91
CA ARG A 57 -9.11 5.95 -6.19
C ARG A 57 -7.91 6.03 -7.12
N VAL A 58 -8.10 5.62 -8.38
CA VAL A 58 -7.06 5.70 -9.40
C VAL A 58 -7.48 6.65 -10.50
N ARG A 59 -6.52 7.44 -11.00
CA ARG A 59 -6.71 8.36 -12.11
C ARG A 59 -5.51 8.33 -13.02
N LEU A 60 -5.75 8.56 -14.30
CA LEU A 60 -4.68 8.80 -15.26
C LEU A 60 -4.71 10.27 -15.64
N LEU A 61 -3.56 10.88 -15.62
CA LEU A 61 -3.38 12.29 -15.99
C LEU A 61 -2.39 12.37 -17.16
N ASP A 62 -2.54 13.39 -17.96
CA ASP A 62 -1.66 13.66 -19.09
C ASP A 62 -0.76 14.86 -18.84
N GLN A 63 0.27 15.03 -19.66
CA GLN A 63 1.14 16.19 -19.72
C GLN A 63 1.85 16.50 -18.41
N PRO A 64 2.66 15.58 -17.87
CA PRO A 64 3.08 14.30 -18.46
C PRO A 64 2.14 13.16 -18.12
N PRO A 65 2.18 12.07 -18.89
CA PRO A 65 1.39 10.88 -18.56
C PRO A 65 1.79 10.32 -17.20
N ARG A 66 0.80 10.14 -16.34
CA ARG A 66 1.06 9.58 -15.02
C ARG A 66 -0.20 8.93 -14.46
N LEU A 67 0.02 7.90 -13.66
CA LEU A 67 -1.03 7.27 -12.88
C LEU A 67 -0.96 7.80 -11.46
N VAL A 68 -2.10 8.20 -10.92
CA VAL A 68 -2.21 8.69 -9.55
C VAL A 68 -3.16 7.77 -8.79
N LEU A 69 -2.66 7.17 -7.75
CA LEU A 69 -3.43 6.35 -6.83
C LEU A 69 -3.53 7.06 -5.49
N ASP A 70 -4.74 7.45 -5.13
CA ASP A 70 -5.03 8.03 -3.83
C ASP A 70 -5.63 6.94 -2.95
N VAL A 71 -5.05 6.75 -1.78
CA VAL A 71 -5.53 5.77 -0.80
C VAL A 71 -5.50 6.39 0.59
N ARG A 72 -6.29 5.82 1.49
CA ARG A 72 -6.15 6.18 2.90
C ARG A 72 -4.69 5.94 3.29
N GLU A 73 -4.26 6.65 4.31
CA GLU A 73 -2.86 6.69 4.68
C GLU A 73 -2.23 5.29 4.73
N VAL A 74 -1.19 5.11 3.94
CA VAL A 74 -0.46 3.86 3.81
C VAL A 74 1.01 4.16 4.03
N ASP A 75 1.68 3.28 4.76
CA ASP A 75 3.14 3.29 4.83
C ASP A 75 3.68 2.63 3.56
N TRP A 76 4.31 3.41 2.72
CA TRP A 76 4.82 2.97 1.43
C TRP A 76 6.27 2.49 1.47
N THR A 77 6.83 2.31 2.67
CA THR A 77 8.20 1.81 2.79
C THR A 77 8.38 0.56 1.95
N GLY A 78 9.42 0.55 1.14
CA GLY A 78 9.72 -0.56 0.24
C GLY A 78 9.23 -0.37 -1.18
N ILE A 79 8.41 0.66 -1.47
CA ILE A 79 7.93 0.88 -2.83
C ILE A 79 9.09 1.10 -3.80
N GLU A 80 10.17 1.69 -3.34
CA GLU A 80 11.36 1.96 -4.14
C GLU A 80 12.12 0.70 -4.52
N THR A 81 11.85 -0.42 -3.87
CA THR A 81 12.51 -1.70 -4.17
C THR A 81 11.88 -2.44 -5.34
N LEU A 82 10.70 -2.03 -5.78
CA LEU A 82 10.02 -2.71 -6.88
C LEU A 82 10.74 -2.43 -8.19
N ALA A 83 10.93 -3.49 -8.97
CA ALA A 83 11.47 -3.35 -10.31
C ALA A 83 10.44 -2.63 -11.19
N LEU A 84 10.90 -1.72 -12.03
CA LEU A 84 10.02 -0.95 -12.91
C LEU A 84 10.18 -1.42 -14.36
N PRO A 85 9.07 -1.71 -15.06
CA PRO A 85 9.14 -1.99 -16.48
C PRO A 85 9.44 -0.71 -17.26
N ALA A 86 9.77 -0.86 -18.54
CA ALA A 86 10.14 0.28 -19.37
C ALA A 86 9.04 1.34 -19.48
N ALA A 87 7.79 0.94 -19.33
CA ALA A 87 6.65 1.87 -19.41
C ALA A 87 6.52 2.78 -18.18
N VAL A 88 7.24 2.49 -17.08
CA VAL A 88 7.21 3.31 -15.86
C VAL A 88 8.57 3.95 -15.67
N ARG A 89 8.62 5.28 -15.68
CA ARG A 89 9.87 6.01 -15.51
C ARG A 89 10.26 6.20 -14.06
N ALA A 90 9.29 6.40 -13.20
CA ALA A 90 9.54 6.66 -11.78
C ALA A 90 8.32 6.38 -10.96
N VAL A 91 8.54 6.11 -9.68
CA VAL A 91 7.48 5.91 -8.69
C VAL A 91 7.76 6.83 -7.51
N ARG A 92 6.74 7.55 -7.07
CA ARG A 92 6.82 8.40 -5.88
C ARG A 92 5.60 8.15 -5.00
N ALA A 93 5.80 8.18 -3.70
CA ALA A 93 4.72 7.96 -2.75
C ALA A 93 4.91 8.85 -1.52
N GLY A 94 3.81 9.23 -0.91
CA GLY A 94 3.83 10.02 0.30
C GLY A 94 2.44 10.50 0.70
N VAL A 95 2.39 11.16 1.85
CA VAL A 95 1.16 11.79 2.33
C VAL A 95 0.96 13.09 1.55
N PHE A 96 -0.24 13.31 1.02
CA PHE A 96 -0.54 14.55 0.31
C PHE A 96 -1.57 15.43 1.05
N ARG A 97 -2.29 14.85 1.99
CA ARG A 97 -3.14 15.57 2.94
C ARG A 97 -3.45 14.66 4.12
N ALA A 98 -3.99 15.21 5.19
CA ALA A 98 -4.25 14.45 6.41
C ALA A 98 -5.12 13.23 6.12
N GLY A 99 -4.64 12.05 6.52
CA GLY A 99 -5.34 10.79 6.37
C GLY A 99 -5.28 10.18 4.97
N TRP A 100 -4.62 10.82 4.01
CA TRP A 100 -4.54 10.33 2.63
C TRP A 100 -3.12 10.32 2.12
N SER A 101 -2.76 9.25 1.46
CA SER A 101 -1.48 9.12 0.78
C SER A 101 -1.70 8.98 -0.72
N ARG A 102 -0.64 9.26 -1.46
CA ARG A 102 -0.69 9.26 -2.92
C ARG A 102 0.51 8.52 -3.47
N LEU A 103 0.25 7.62 -4.40
CA LEU A 103 1.27 6.95 -5.19
C LEU A 103 1.19 7.50 -6.61
N VAL A 104 2.30 7.96 -7.14
CA VAL A 104 2.38 8.47 -8.51
C VAL A 104 3.35 7.63 -9.30
N LEU A 105 2.90 7.09 -10.42
CA LEU A 105 3.75 6.43 -11.40
C LEU A 105 3.89 7.35 -12.60
N GLU A 106 5.11 7.79 -12.88
CA GLU A 106 5.41 8.52 -14.11
C GLU A 106 5.53 7.52 -15.25
N LEU A 107 4.74 7.72 -16.29
CA LEU A 107 4.63 6.77 -17.39
C LEU A 107 5.43 7.25 -18.61
N ALA A 108 5.98 6.31 -19.36
CA ALA A 108 6.70 6.61 -20.59
C ALA A 108 5.76 7.06 -21.72
N GLY A 109 4.50 6.69 -21.63
CA GLY A 109 3.49 7.07 -22.61
C GLY A 109 2.09 6.92 -22.06
N PRO A 110 1.07 7.36 -22.80
CA PRO A 110 -0.30 7.29 -22.31
C PRO A 110 -0.79 5.85 -22.14
N GLN A 111 -1.63 5.65 -21.15
CA GLN A 111 -2.26 4.36 -20.84
C GLN A 111 -3.75 4.60 -20.58
N ALA A 112 -4.52 3.51 -20.50
CA ALA A 112 -5.91 3.55 -20.10
C ALA A 112 -6.13 2.51 -19.01
N VAL A 113 -6.99 2.83 -18.05
CA VAL A 113 -7.36 1.87 -17.02
C VAL A 113 -8.42 0.94 -17.58
N THR A 114 -8.09 -0.34 -17.71
CA THR A 114 -9.03 -1.34 -18.21
C THR A 114 -9.62 -2.17 -17.08
N LEU A 115 -8.90 -2.30 -15.96
CA LEU A 115 -9.36 -3.02 -14.77
C LEU A 115 -8.76 -2.37 -13.54
N SER A 116 -9.59 -2.13 -12.55
CA SER A 116 -9.17 -1.53 -11.30
C SER A 116 -10.06 -2.12 -10.21
N GLU A 117 -9.46 -2.92 -9.34
CA GLU A 117 -10.22 -3.60 -8.29
C GLU A 117 -9.36 -3.82 -7.05
N MET A 118 -10.03 -4.01 -5.93
CA MET A 118 -9.41 -4.45 -4.70
C MET A 118 -10.01 -5.80 -4.31
N ALA A 119 -9.14 -6.77 -4.06
CA ALA A 119 -9.54 -8.07 -3.58
C ALA A 119 -8.98 -8.29 -2.18
N THR A 120 -9.75 -8.94 -1.33
CA THR A 120 -9.27 -9.33 -0.01
C THR A 120 -9.17 -10.83 0.05
N THR A 121 -8.08 -11.33 0.64
CA THR A 121 -7.94 -12.75 0.93
C THR A 121 -8.31 -12.96 2.38
N GLY A 122 -8.95 -14.10 2.69
CA GLY A 122 -9.53 -14.33 4.01
C GLY A 122 -8.53 -14.30 5.15
N ASP A 123 -7.28 -14.50 4.90
CA ASP A 123 -6.24 -14.59 5.93
C ASP A 123 -5.41 -13.32 6.07
N THR A 124 -5.73 -12.29 5.35
CA THR A 124 -4.94 -11.06 5.37
C THR A 124 -5.80 -9.86 5.59
#